data_60ae502abeedb73a5058772eac1b8d88
#
_entry.id   60ae502abeedb73a5058772eac1b8d88
#
_cell.length_a   1.000
_cell.length_b   1.000
_cell.length_c   1.000
_cell.angle_alpha   90.00
_cell.angle_beta   90.00
_cell.angle_gamma   90.00
#
_symmetry.space_group_name_H-M   'P 1'
#
loop_
_entity.id
_entity.type
_entity.pdbx_description
1 polymer ?
#
loop_
_entity_poly.entity_id
_entity_poly.type
_entity_poly.pdbx_seq_one_letter_code
_entity_poly.pdbx_strand_id
1 'polypeptide(L)'
;MCIRDRLGIYPAVDPLDSTSRILDPEVLGEEHYNTARGVQRVLQRYKDLQDIIAILGMDELSEEDKLAVARARKIQKYLSQPFFVAEVFTGSPGKYVKVQDTIEGFKAILEGHGDNISEQAFYMVGTLDEVHAKQKELDKKSA
;
A
#
# COMPACT_ATOMS: atom_id res chain seq x y z
N MET A 1 19.90 -6.92 2.51
CA MET A 1 18.56 -7.50 2.67
C MET A 1 17.61 -6.41 3.13
N CYS A 2 16.61 -6.08 2.32
CA CYS A 2 15.69 -4.96 2.56
C CYS A 2 14.70 -5.31 3.68
N ILE A 3 14.25 -4.31 4.45
CA ILE A 3 13.23 -4.52 5.51
C ILE A 3 11.94 -5.07 4.90
N ARG A 4 11.60 -4.68 3.68
CA ARG A 4 10.41 -5.14 2.97
C ARG A 4 10.45 -6.64 2.62
N ASP A 5 11.63 -7.21 2.34
CA ASP A 5 11.78 -8.66 2.14
C ASP A 5 11.37 -9.43 3.40
N ARG A 6 11.73 -8.92 4.58
CA ARG A 6 11.37 -9.53 5.87
C ARG A 6 9.87 -9.45 6.16
N LEU A 7 9.20 -8.42 5.62
CA LEU A 7 7.74 -8.26 5.75
C LEU A 7 6.96 -9.06 4.71
N GLY A 8 7.64 -9.77 3.80
CA GLY A 8 7.00 -10.53 2.73
C GLY A 8 6.32 -9.65 1.68
N ILE A 9 6.77 -8.41 1.51
CA ILE A 9 6.23 -7.46 0.54
C ILE A 9 7.07 -7.51 -0.73
N TYR A 10 6.50 -7.98 -1.81
CA TYR A 10 7.13 -8.13 -3.12
C TYR A 10 6.31 -7.40 -4.20
N PRO A 11 6.96 -6.63 -5.11
CA PRO A 11 8.39 -6.34 -5.19
C PRO A 11 8.91 -5.54 -3.99
N ALA A 12 10.15 -5.85 -3.55
CA ALA A 12 10.75 -5.28 -2.34
C ALA A 12 11.37 -3.89 -2.58
N VAL A 13 10.58 -2.96 -3.09
CA VAL A 13 11.00 -1.57 -3.35
C VAL A 13 10.52 -0.67 -2.22
N ASP A 14 11.40 0.13 -1.65
CA ASP A 14 11.04 1.12 -0.63
C ASP A 14 10.73 2.47 -1.30
N PRO A 15 9.49 2.96 -1.24
CA PRO A 15 9.11 4.22 -1.89
C PRO A 15 9.65 5.47 -1.17
N LEU A 16 10.15 5.35 0.06
CA LEU A 16 10.78 6.46 0.79
C LEU A 16 12.26 6.60 0.45
N ASP A 17 12.97 5.47 0.33
CA ASP A 17 14.40 5.45 0.01
C ASP A 17 14.67 5.46 -1.51
N SER A 18 13.65 5.25 -2.32
CA SER A 18 13.74 5.27 -3.79
C SER A 18 13.42 6.65 -4.34
N THR A 19 14.21 7.10 -5.32
CA THR A 19 13.99 8.36 -6.01
C THR A 19 13.97 8.16 -7.53
N SER A 20 13.25 9.03 -8.22
CA SER A 20 13.20 9.04 -9.68
C SER A 20 13.25 10.49 -10.19
N ARG A 21 14.09 10.73 -11.20
CA ARG A 21 14.20 12.06 -11.85
C ARG A 21 12.96 12.41 -12.66
N ILE A 22 12.20 11.40 -13.11
CA ILE A 22 10.96 11.62 -13.86
C ILE A 22 9.74 11.83 -12.96
N LEU A 23 9.89 11.76 -11.63
CA LEU A 23 8.82 12.09 -10.69
C LEU A 23 8.68 13.60 -10.57
N ASP A 24 8.15 14.18 -11.62
CA ASP A 24 7.95 15.62 -11.84
C ASP A 24 6.56 15.83 -12.43
N PRO A 25 5.79 16.83 -11.99
CA PRO A 25 4.45 17.08 -12.53
C PRO A 25 4.42 17.43 -14.00
N GLU A 26 5.48 18.05 -14.54
CA GLU A 26 5.58 18.36 -15.95
C GLU A 26 5.79 17.10 -16.82
N VAL A 27 6.36 16.03 -16.26
CA VAL A 27 6.65 14.78 -16.98
C VAL A 27 5.51 13.76 -16.81
N LEU A 28 5.03 13.57 -15.60
CA LEU A 28 4.05 12.52 -15.26
C LEU A 28 2.60 13.01 -15.22
N GLY A 29 2.40 14.32 -15.19
CA GLY A 29 1.11 14.94 -14.89
C GLY A 29 0.87 15.10 -13.38
N GLU A 30 0.04 16.08 -13.03
CA GLU A 30 -0.22 16.47 -11.65
C GLU A 30 -0.85 15.35 -10.82
N GLU A 31 -1.77 14.60 -11.41
CA GLU A 31 -2.49 13.55 -10.68
C GLU A 31 -1.55 12.44 -10.21
N HIS A 32 -0.71 11.93 -11.09
CA HIS A 32 0.29 10.91 -10.75
C HIS A 32 1.29 11.43 -9.71
N TYR A 33 1.81 12.63 -9.93
CA TYR A 33 2.75 13.26 -9.01
C TYR A 33 2.15 13.46 -7.60
N ASN A 34 0.96 14.04 -7.53
CA ASN A 34 0.29 14.30 -6.25
C ASN A 34 -0.06 13.02 -5.50
N THR A 35 -0.50 11.98 -6.22
CA THR A 35 -0.76 10.65 -5.64
C THR A 35 0.52 10.03 -5.08
N ALA A 36 1.62 10.04 -5.84
CA ALA A 36 2.90 9.51 -5.37
C ALA A 36 3.42 10.26 -4.14
N ARG A 37 3.32 11.58 -4.13
CA ARG A 37 3.68 12.41 -2.97
C ARG A 37 2.77 12.18 -1.77
N GLY A 38 1.48 11.96 -2.01
CA GLY A 38 0.51 11.58 -0.97
C GLY A 38 0.91 10.26 -0.30
N VAL A 39 1.21 9.24 -1.08
CA VAL A 39 1.69 7.94 -0.59
C VAL A 39 2.97 8.10 0.25
N GLN A 40 3.96 8.82 -0.26
CA GLN A 40 5.21 9.06 0.47
C GLN A 40 4.97 9.77 1.81
N ARG A 41 4.09 10.77 1.83
CA ARG A 41 3.75 11.52 3.05
C ARG A 41 3.12 10.63 4.12
N VAL A 42 2.16 9.78 3.74
CA VAL A 42 1.49 8.85 4.66
C VAL A 42 2.48 7.81 5.19
N LEU A 43 3.33 7.26 4.33
CA LEU A 43 4.36 6.30 4.74
C LEU A 43 5.43 6.94 5.64
N GLN A 44 5.83 8.19 5.37
CA GLN A 44 6.76 8.91 6.23
C GLN A 44 6.15 9.17 7.61
N ARG A 45 4.88 9.62 7.67
CA ARG A 45 4.17 9.80 8.95
C ARG A 45 4.13 8.50 9.75
N TYR A 46 3.85 7.39 9.09
CA TYR A 46 3.85 6.08 9.74
C TYR A 46 5.25 5.72 10.29
N LYS A 47 6.31 5.97 9.52
CA LYS A 47 7.69 5.74 9.97
C LYS A 47 8.02 6.56 11.21
N ASP A 48 7.62 7.83 11.25
CA ASP A 48 7.83 8.72 12.39
C ASP A 48 7.05 8.28 13.64
N LEU A 49 5.88 7.66 13.45
CA LEU A 49 5.05 7.14 14.55
C LEU A 49 5.49 5.77 15.05
N GLN A 50 6.33 5.03 14.31
CA GLN A 50 6.72 3.66 14.68
C GLN A 50 7.40 3.58 16.04
N ASP A 51 8.26 4.54 16.37
CA ASP A 51 8.97 4.58 17.65
C ASP A 51 7.99 4.85 18.80
N ILE A 52 7.01 5.72 18.59
CA ILE A 52 5.95 6.02 19.57
C ILE A 52 5.09 4.79 19.79
N ILE A 53 4.68 4.12 18.71
CA ILE A 53 3.89 2.88 18.77
C ILE A 53 4.63 1.76 19.52
N ALA A 54 5.95 1.65 19.30
CA ALA A 54 6.77 0.62 19.94
C ALA A 54 6.91 0.84 21.46
N ILE A 55 6.90 2.09 21.91
CA ILE A 55 7.09 2.45 23.32
C ILE A 55 5.76 2.54 24.08
N LEU A 56 4.78 3.23 23.52
CA LEU A 56 3.52 3.57 24.20
C LEU A 56 2.32 2.73 23.73
N GLY A 57 2.43 2.05 22.59
CA GLY A 57 1.32 1.31 21.97
C GLY A 57 0.45 2.19 21.05
N MET A 58 -0.49 1.53 20.38
CA MET A 58 -1.42 2.18 19.43
C MET A 58 -2.48 3.05 20.12
N ASP A 59 -2.81 2.72 21.37
CA ASP A 59 -3.93 3.36 22.09
C ASP A 59 -3.65 4.82 22.46
N GLU A 60 -2.38 5.16 22.64
CA GLU A 60 -1.92 6.51 22.96
C GLU A 60 -1.88 7.47 21.75
N LEU A 61 -2.11 6.96 20.55
CA LEU A 61 -2.15 7.80 19.34
C LEU A 61 -3.48 8.56 19.25
N SER A 62 -3.41 9.76 18.68
CA SER A 62 -4.61 10.50 18.28
C SER A 62 -5.42 9.70 17.25
N GLU A 63 -6.73 9.95 17.14
CA GLU A 63 -7.58 9.28 16.15
C GLU A 63 -7.09 9.55 14.71
N GLU A 64 -6.54 10.73 14.47
CA GLU A 64 -5.94 11.12 13.19
C GLU A 64 -4.70 10.27 12.87
N ASP A 65 -3.83 10.05 13.87
CA ASP A 65 -2.64 9.21 13.70
C ASP A 65 -3.00 7.74 13.58
N LYS A 66 -3.99 7.25 14.30
CA LYS A 66 -4.52 5.88 14.13
C LYS A 66 -5.01 5.64 12.72
N LEU A 67 -5.75 6.61 12.16
CA LEU A 67 -6.21 6.55 10.78
C LEU A 67 -5.05 6.58 9.78
N ALA A 68 -4.06 7.45 9.99
CA ALA A 68 -2.87 7.54 9.15
C ALA A 68 -2.07 6.22 9.17
N VAL A 69 -1.89 5.60 10.34
CA VAL A 69 -1.25 4.29 10.50
C VAL A 69 -2.04 3.20 9.78
N ALA A 70 -3.37 3.16 9.93
CA ALA A 70 -4.21 2.18 9.26
C ALA A 70 -4.12 2.29 7.73
N ARG A 71 -4.17 3.49 7.18
CA ARG A 71 -3.98 3.75 5.74
C ARG A 71 -2.58 3.40 5.27
N ALA A 72 -1.54 3.76 6.04
CA ALA A 72 -0.15 3.43 5.71
C ALA A 72 0.08 1.92 5.60
N ARG A 73 -0.48 1.12 6.51
CA ARG A 73 -0.39 -0.34 6.48
C ARG A 73 -1.10 -0.92 5.25
N LYS A 74 -2.26 -0.39 4.87
CA LYS A 74 -2.97 -0.77 3.64
C LYS A 74 -2.15 -0.41 2.40
N ILE A 75 -1.57 0.80 2.36
CA ILE A 75 -0.68 1.24 1.29
C ILE A 75 0.53 0.31 1.17
N GLN A 76 1.17 -0.06 2.29
CA GLN A 76 2.29 -1.01 2.27
C GLN A 76 1.90 -2.37 1.70
N LYS A 77 0.72 -2.88 2.05
CA LYS A 77 0.18 -4.13 1.49
C LYS A 77 -0.13 -4.00 0.00
N TYR A 78 -0.76 -2.89 -0.39
CA TYR A 78 -1.13 -2.63 -1.79
C TYR A 78 0.08 -2.38 -2.70
N LEU A 79 1.24 -2.00 -2.16
CA LEU A 79 2.51 -1.95 -2.89
C LEU A 79 3.04 -3.36 -3.25
N SER A 80 2.49 -4.42 -2.67
CA SER A 80 2.78 -5.79 -3.09
C SER A 80 1.94 -6.16 -4.31
N GLN A 81 2.57 -6.84 -5.27
CA GLN A 81 1.90 -7.25 -6.51
C GLN A 81 2.40 -8.63 -6.94
N PRO A 82 1.50 -9.53 -7.38
CA PRO A 82 1.92 -10.74 -8.06
C PRO A 82 2.61 -10.38 -9.38
N PHE A 83 3.81 -10.86 -9.60
CA PHE A 83 4.55 -10.63 -10.85
C PHE A 83 5.10 -11.93 -11.43
N PHE A 84 5.20 -12.00 -12.75
CA PHE A 84 5.43 -13.22 -13.51
C PHE A 84 6.71 -13.98 -13.08
N VAL A 85 7.81 -13.27 -12.86
CA VAL A 85 9.09 -13.88 -12.46
C VAL A 85 9.00 -14.56 -11.08
N ALA A 86 8.11 -14.11 -10.21
CA ALA A 86 7.96 -14.66 -8.87
C ALA A 86 6.92 -15.79 -8.77
N GLU A 87 6.21 -16.14 -9.82
CA GLU A 87 5.14 -17.15 -9.80
C GLU A 87 5.60 -18.48 -9.18
N VAL A 88 6.83 -18.92 -9.54
CA VAL A 88 7.40 -20.17 -9.04
C VAL A 88 7.61 -20.15 -7.52
N PHE A 89 7.87 -18.97 -6.95
CA PHE A 89 8.16 -18.81 -5.53
C PHE A 89 6.91 -18.47 -4.71
N THR A 90 5.97 -17.72 -5.29
CA THR A 90 4.77 -17.24 -4.59
C THR A 90 3.58 -18.18 -4.76
N GLY A 91 3.60 -19.03 -5.79
CA GLY A 91 2.46 -19.87 -6.17
C GLY A 91 1.26 -19.07 -6.72
N SER A 92 1.44 -17.78 -6.96
CA SER A 92 0.40 -16.90 -7.50
C SER A 92 0.76 -16.45 -8.91
N PRO A 93 -0.17 -16.54 -9.89
CA PRO A 93 0.08 -16.09 -11.25
C PRO A 93 0.35 -14.58 -11.28
N GLY A 94 1.33 -14.16 -12.09
CA GLY A 94 1.67 -12.76 -12.27
C GLY A 94 0.53 -11.99 -12.89
N LYS A 95 0.45 -10.69 -12.57
CA LYS A 95 -0.57 -9.77 -13.07
C LYS A 95 0.07 -8.56 -13.69
N TYR A 96 -0.46 -8.16 -14.83
CA TYR A 96 -0.15 -6.88 -15.44
C TYR A 96 -1.17 -5.84 -14.99
N VAL A 97 -0.70 -4.79 -14.34
CA VAL A 97 -1.54 -3.67 -13.90
C VAL A 97 -1.12 -2.42 -14.66
N LYS A 98 -2.07 -1.71 -15.24
CA LYS A 98 -1.79 -0.44 -15.92
C LYS A 98 -1.44 0.63 -14.89
N VAL A 99 -0.59 1.58 -15.29
CA VAL A 99 -0.20 2.72 -14.43
C VAL A 99 -1.42 3.51 -13.96
N GLN A 100 -2.41 3.69 -14.85
CA GLN A 100 -3.65 4.40 -14.51
C GLN A 100 -4.42 3.73 -13.37
N ASP A 101 -4.61 2.41 -13.47
CA ASP A 101 -5.30 1.62 -12.43
C ASP A 101 -4.55 1.69 -11.10
N THR A 102 -3.22 1.75 -11.14
CA THR A 102 -2.37 1.92 -9.97
C THR A 102 -2.56 3.29 -9.32
N ILE A 103 -2.58 4.36 -10.13
CA ILE A 103 -2.79 5.74 -9.63
C ILE A 103 -4.17 5.87 -8.98
N GLU A 104 -5.22 5.39 -9.66
CA GLU A 104 -6.59 5.40 -9.15
C GLU A 104 -6.71 4.60 -7.85
N GLY A 105 -6.06 3.45 -7.77
CA GLY A 105 -6.02 2.62 -6.57
C GLY A 105 -5.40 3.32 -5.37
N PHE A 106 -4.24 3.89 -5.52
CA PHE A 106 -3.59 4.64 -4.43
C PHE A 106 -4.34 5.90 -4.04
N LYS A 107 -4.89 6.63 -5.01
CA LYS A 107 -5.72 7.81 -4.78
C LYS A 107 -6.94 7.47 -3.92
N ALA A 108 -7.67 6.41 -4.28
CA ALA A 108 -8.83 5.95 -3.52
C ALA A 108 -8.47 5.55 -2.07
N ILE A 109 -7.31 4.91 -1.84
CA ILE A 109 -6.84 4.59 -0.49
C ILE A 109 -6.53 5.88 0.30
N LEU A 110 -5.88 6.86 -0.33
CA LEU A 110 -5.57 8.15 0.30
C LEU A 110 -6.83 8.93 0.67
N GLU A 111 -7.86 8.89 -0.17
CA GLU A 111 -9.16 9.52 0.05
C GLU A 111 -10.02 8.79 1.10
N GLY A 112 -9.64 7.58 1.49
CA GLY A 112 -10.31 6.81 2.54
C GLY A 112 -11.34 5.81 2.06
N HIS A 113 -11.48 5.58 0.75
CA HIS A 113 -12.41 4.60 0.20
C HIS A 113 -12.10 3.16 0.64
N GLY A 114 -10.88 2.93 1.11
CA GLY A 114 -10.45 1.65 1.67
C GLY A 114 -10.53 1.53 3.19
N ASP A 115 -11.02 2.54 3.93
CA ASP A 115 -10.92 2.56 5.40
C ASP A 115 -11.69 1.41 6.06
N ASN A 116 -12.81 0.99 5.49
CA ASN A 116 -13.65 -0.12 5.97
C ASN A 116 -13.20 -1.52 5.47
N ILE A 117 -12.15 -1.59 4.66
CA ILE A 117 -11.65 -2.84 4.08
C ILE A 117 -10.52 -3.37 4.95
N SER A 118 -10.49 -4.69 5.20
CA SER A 118 -9.39 -5.34 5.93
C SER A 118 -8.04 -5.13 5.23
N GLU A 119 -6.97 -4.87 5.99
CA GLU A 119 -5.63 -4.72 5.40
C GLU A 119 -5.16 -5.97 4.64
N GLN A 120 -5.65 -7.16 4.99
CA GLN A 120 -5.32 -8.41 4.31
C GLN A 120 -5.85 -8.47 2.87
N ALA A 121 -6.94 -7.75 2.59
CA ALA A 121 -7.50 -7.68 1.24
C ALA A 121 -6.56 -6.95 0.26
N PHE A 122 -5.72 -6.04 0.75
CA PHE A 122 -4.77 -5.28 -0.06
C PHE A 122 -3.46 -6.03 -0.38
N TYR A 123 -3.25 -7.21 0.20
CA TYR A 123 -2.00 -7.95 0.02
C TYR A 123 -2.03 -8.79 -1.25
N MET A 124 -0.98 -8.66 -2.10
CA MET A 124 -0.79 -9.42 -3.34
C MET A 124 -2.02 -9.36 -4.28
N VAL A 125 -2.42 -8.15 -4.59
CA VAL A 125 -3.51 -7.83 -5.54
C VAL A 125 -3.00 -6.90 -6.63
N GLY A 126 -3.72 -6.81 -7.74
CA GLY A 126 -3.37 -5.90 -8.84
C GLY A 126 -4.18 -4.59 -8.80
N THR A 127 -5.50 -4.69 -8.76
CA THR A 127 -6.42 -3.55 -8.84
C THR A 127 -7.33 -3.45 -7.61
N LEU A 128 -8.02 -2.31 -7.46
CA LEU A 128 -9.01 -2.14 -6.39
C LEU A 128 -10.20 -3.11 -6.49
N ASP A 129 -10.60 -3.49 -7.69
CA ASP A 129 -11.68 -4.47 -7.87
C ASP A 129 -11.31 -5.82 -7.25
N GLU A 130 -10.04 -6.19 -7.35
CA GLU A 130 -9.53 -7.40 -6.70
C GLU A 130 -9.49 -7.29 -5.18
N VAL A 131 -9.20 -6.11 -4.64
CA VAL A 131 -9.30 -5.84 -3.20
C VAL A 131 -10.71 -6.09 -2.71
N HIS A 132 -11.71 -5.55 -3.41
CA HIS A 132 -13.11 -5.75 -3.07
C HIS A 132 -13.57 -7.22 -3.20
N ALA A 133 -13.10 -7.92 -4.24
CA ALA A 133 -13.39 -9.34 -4.42
C ALA A 133 -12.79 -10.17 -3.26
N LYS A 134 -11.53 -9.89 -2.91
CA LYS A 134 -10.83 -10.57 -1.82
C LYS A 134 -11.44 -10.27 -0.45
N GLN A 135 -11.91 -9.04 -0.21
CA GLN A 135 -12.66 -8.71 1.01
C GLN A 135 -13.92 -9.59 1.14
N LYS A 136 -14.71 -9.73 0.07
CA LYS A 136 -15.89 -10.60 0.07
C LYS A 136 -15.58 -12.07 0.36
N GLU A 137 -14.41 -12.55 -0.07
CA GLU A 137 -13.95 -13.91 0.23
C GLU A 137 -13.55 -14.07 1.70
N LEU A 138 -12.88 -13.04 2.26
CA LEU A 138 -12.50 -13.02 3.67
C LEU A 138 -13.72 -13.00 4.58
N ASP A 139 -14.72 -12.20 4.25
CA ASP A 139 -15.98 -12.11 4.99
C ASP A 139 -16.72 -13.46 5.00
N LYS A 140 -16.73 -14.19 3.87
CA LYS A 140 -17.33 -15.53 3.76
C LYS A 140 -16.58 -16.60 4.58
N LYS A 141 -15.27 -16.43 4.80
CA LYS A 141 -14.47 -17.37 5.60
C LYS A 141 -14.56 -17.10 7.10
N SER A 142 -15.01 -15.91 7.48
CA SER A 142 -15.16 -15.48 8.88
C SER A 142 -16.57 -15.70 9.43
N ALA A 143 -17.53 -16.04 8.57
CA ALA A 143 -18.92 -16.39 8.90
C ALA A 143 -19.10 -17.90 8.98
#